data_4cf19d858cef4554b05b6ca9116a5016
#
_entry.id   4cf19d858cef4554b05b6ca9116a5016
#
_cell.length_a   1.000
_cell.length_b   1.000
_cell.length_c   1.000
_cell.angle_alpha   90.00
_cell.angle_beta   90.00
_cell.angle_gamma   90.00
#
_symmetry.space_group_name_H-M   'P 1'
#
loop_
_entity.id
_entity.type
_entity.pdbx_description
1 polymer ?
#
loop_
_entity_poly.entity_id
_entity_poly.type
_entity_poly.pdbx_seq_one_letter_code
_entity_poly.pdbx_strand_id
1 'polypeptide(L)'
;EGYDTNLIGNGTDATVVEADEFDRSFLHLHPNIACLISDDADHLDIYGTNDAIKSSFAEFAAKISDKNTLFIAQGIENINGTEVSVNGTAVINAYNLRFENGKRVFDLDFKGEKITNIKLLMPGEHNVLNASLAFAMAKTYGLSNEEIKSGLDSFKGIRRRFSYKINTEKLVMIDDYAHH
;
A
#
# COMPACT_ATOMS: atom_id res chain seq x y z
N GLU A 1 -16.74 3.54 -0.42
CA GLU A 1 -18.06 4.14 -0.10
C GLU A 1 -19.08 3.05 0.14
N GLY A 2 -19.89 3.18 1.19
CA GLY A 2 -21.01 2.29 1.49
C GLY A 2 -20.85 1.41 2.72
N TYR A 3 -19.70 1.48 3.41
CA TYR A 3 -19.48 0.74 4.64
C TYR A 3 -19.28 1.72 5.80
N ASP A 4 -20.18 1.66 6.78
CA ASP A 4 -20.04 2.39 8.06
C ASP A 4 -19.42 1.48 9.13
N THR A 5 -18.38 0.74 8.74
CA THR A 5 -17.67 -0.22 9.60
C THR A 5 -16.20 -0.29 9.21
N ASN A 6 -15.35 -0.59 10.17
CA ASN A 6 -13.93 -0.91 9.98
C ASN A 6 -13.67 -2.42 9.76
N LEU A 7 -14.72 -3.23 9.74
CA LEU A 7 -14.64 -4.65 9.41
C LEU A 7 -15.56 -4.95 8.22
N ILE A 8 -14.99 -5.44 7.12
CA ILE A 8 -15.72 -5.85 5.92
C ILE A 8 -15.32 -7.28 5.61
N GLY A 9 -16.31 -8.17 5.50
CA GLY A 9 -16.05 -9.54 5.09
C GLY A 9 -17.26 -10.43 5.28
N ASN A 10 -17.34 -11.43 4.42
CA ASN A 10 -18.32 -12.50 4.47
C ASN A 10 -17.68 -13.88 4.24
N GLY A 11 -16.34 -13.91 4.15
CA GLY A 11 -15.53 -15.10 3.89
C GLY A 11 -14.63 -15.46 5.08
N THR A 12 -14.03 -16.62 5.00
CA THR A 12 -13.10 -17.17 6.00
C THR A 12 -11.71 -17.43 5.42
N ASP A 13 -11.51 -17.20 4.10
CA ASP A 13 -10.30 -17.64 3.40
C ASP A 13 -9.13 -16.69 3.62
N ALA A 14 -9.39 -15.40 3.78
CA ALA A 14 -8.36 -14.41 4.06
C ALA A 14 -8.90 -13.26 4.93
N THR A 15 -8.03 -12.73 5.77
CA THR A 15 -8.26 -11.49 6.50
C THR A 15 -7.20 -10.48 6.11
N VAL A 16 -7.62 -9.30 5.64
CA VAL A 16 -6.73 -8.17 5.36
C VAL A 16 -6.85 -7.18 6.50
N VAL A 17 -5.73 -6.83 7.11
CA VAL A 17 -5.67 -5.98 8.32
C VAL A 17 -4.71 -4.82 8.05
N GLU A 18 -5.11 -3.61 8.42
CA GLU A 18 -4.17 -2.50 8.61
C GLU A 18 -3.39 -2.74 9.90
N ALA A 19 -2.09 -2.94 9.76
CA ALA A 19 -1.19 -3.21 10.87
C ALA A 19 -0.73 -1.87 11.46
N ASP A 20 -1.55 -1.31 12.35
CA ASP A 20 -1.31 -0.01 13.00
C ASP A 20 -0.15 -0.13 14.00
N GLU A 21 0.88 0.70 13.82
CA GLU A 21 2.06 0.75 14.69
C GLU A 21 1.79 1.47 16.01
N PHE A 22 0.68 2.22 16.13
CA PHE A 22 0.30 2.87 17.36
C PHE A 22 0.23 1.87 18.51
N ASP A 23 0.81 2.21 19.65
CA ASP A 23 0.87 1.38 20.85
C ASP A 23 1.47 -0.03 20.62
N ARG A 24 2.25 -0.21 19.54
CA ARG A 24 2.87 -1.49 19.15
C ARG A 24 1.87 -2.64 18.94
N SER A 25 0.61 -2.34 18.72
CA SER A 25 -0.45 -3.35 18.59
C SER A 25 -0.23 -4.30 17.42
N PHE A 26 0.38 -3.83 16.33
CA PHE A 26 0.75 -4.66 15.17
C PHE A 26 1.70 -5.82 15.50
N LEU A 27 2.47 -5.73 16.60
CA LEU A 27 3.35 -6.81 17.04
C LEU A 27 2.59 -8.04 17.57
N HIS A 28 1.29 -7.95 17.79
CA HIS A 28 0.46 -9.10 18.13
C HIS A 28 -0.03 -9.87 16.90
N LEU A 29 0.15 -9.31 15.70
CA LEU A 29 -0.24 -9.96 14.46
C LEU A 29 0.77 -11.03 14.04
N HIS A 30 0.28 -12.06 13.34
CA HIS A 30 1.08 -13.13 12.73
C HIS A 30 0.72 -13.27 11.25
N PRO A 31 1.15 -12.32 10.40
CA PRO A 31 0.76 -12.31 9.00
C PRO A 31 1.46 -13.41 8.20
N ASN A 32 0.72 -13.96 7.22
CA ASN A 32 1.30 -14.84 6.20
C ASN A 32 1.94 -14.04 5.07
N ILE A 33 1.33 -12.90 4.73
CA ILE A 33 1.79 -11.95 3.72
C ILE A 33 1.71 -10.56 4.35
N ALA A 34 2.74 -9.73 4.18
CA ALA A 34 2.73 -8.37 4.70
C ALA A 34 3.43 -7.39 3.76
N CYS A 35 3.13 -6.11 3.94
CA CYS A 35 3.93 -5.05 3.33
C CYS A 35 4.25 -3.95 4.35
N LEU A 36 5.42 -3.32 4.16
CA LEU A 36 5.82 -2.10 4.85
C LEU A 36 5.90 -0.97 3.81
N ILE A 37 5.14 0.08 4.05
CA ILE A 37 5.00 1.22 3.12
C ILE A 37 6.04 2.28 3.44
N SER A 38 6.30 2.53 4.72
CA SER A 38 7.28 3.49 5.25
C SER A 38 7.79 2.98 6.60
N ASP A 39 8.99 3.42 6.98
CA ASP A 39 9.56 3.29 8.32
C ASP A 39 9.83 4.67 8.95
N ASP A 40 9.17 5.70 8.43
CA ASP A 40 9.25 7.06 8.94
C ASP A 40 8.82 7.14 10.41
N ALA A 41 9.47 8.01 11.15
CA ALA A 41 9.19 8.19 12.57
C ALA A 41 7.88 8.93 12.79
N ASP A 42 6.83 8.18 13.12
CA ASP A 42 5.58 8.70 13.66
C ASP A 42 5.42 8.23 15.11
N HIS A 43 4.52 8.86 15.86
CA HIS A 43 4.22 8.49 17.24
C HIS A 43 5.45 8.46 18.18
N LEU A 44 6.35 9.46 18.06
CA LEU A 44 7.54 9.58 18.92
C LEU A 44 7.21 9.74 20.40
N ASP A 45 6.01 10.17 20.74
CA ASP A 45 5.47 10.20 22.10
C ASP A 45 5.33 8.80 22.71
N ILE A 46 5.12 7.76 21.87
CA ILE A 46 5.02 6.36 22.30
C ILE A 46 6.38 5.66 22.21
N TYR A 47 7.09 5.86 21.12
CA TYR A 47 8.35 5.15 20.85
C TYR A 47 9.57 5.82 21.47
N GLY A 48 9.51 7.12 21.75
CA GLY A 48 10.59 7.91 22.33
C GLY A 48 11.71 8.24 21.34
N THR A 49 12.10 7.34 20.46
CA THR A 49 13.18 7.54 19.47
C THR A 49 12.84 6.90 18.13
N ASN A 50 13.45 7.43 17.07
CA ASN A 50 13.35 6.85 15.71
C ASN A 50 13.89 5.40 15.67
N ASP A 51 14.96 5.11 16.39
CA ASP A 51 15.55 3.76 16.42
C ASP A 51 14.59 2.75 17.08
N ALA A 52 13.78 3.17 18.05
CA ALA A 52 12.82 2.30 18.69
C ALA A 52 11.66 1.92 17.76
N ILE A 53 11.18 2.84 16.92
CA ILE A 53 10.14 2.56 15.93
C ILE A 53 10.70 1.64 14.81
N LYS A 54 11.90 1.94 14.29
CA LYS A 54 12.58 1.07 13.31
C LYS A 54 12.82 -0.34 13.84
N SER A 55 13.21 -0.47 15.11
CA SER A 55 13.35 -1.78 15.78
C SER A 55 12.03 -2.54 15.85
N SER A 56 10.91 -1.85 16.09
CA SER A 56 9.59 -2.48 16.12
C SER A 56 9.13 -2.94 14.73
N PHE A 57 9.40 -2.19 13.68
CA PHE A 57 9.16 -2.65 12.31
C PHE A 57 10.02 -3.87 11.94
N ALA A 58 11.28 -3.90 12.38
CA ALA A 58 12.15 -5.06 12.17
C ALA A 58 11.63 -6.29 12.94
N GLU A 59 11.13 -6.12 14.17
CA GLU A 59 10.48 -7.17 14.95
C GLU A 59 9.24 -7.71 14.25
N PHE A 60 8.38 -6.83 13.72
CA PHE A 60 7.21 -7.23 12.93
C PHE A 60 7.61 -8.01 11.68
N ALA A 61 8.58 -7.50 10.91
CA ALA A 61 9.09 -8.16 9.71
C ALA A 61 9.70 -9.55 10.02
N ALA A 62 10.31 -9.72 11.19
CA ALA A 62 10.90 -10.99 11.62
C ALA A 62 9.84 -12.09 11.83
N LYS A 63 8.58 -11.74 12.10
CA LYS A 63 7.47 -12.69 12.25
C LYS A 63 7.09 -13.39 10.95
N ILE A 64 7.48 -12.83 9.80
CA ILE A 64 7.19 -13.39 8.49
C ILE A 64 8.33 -14.34 8.11
N SER A 65 8.02 -15.63 8.12
CA SER A 65 9.01 -16.69 7.91
C SER A 65 9.53 -16.72 6.47
N ASP A 66 8.63 -16.62 5.49
CA ASP A 66 8.99 -16.53 4.07
C ASP A 66 9.19 -15.08 3.64
N LYS A 67 10.44 -14.68 3.42
CA LYS A 67 10.76 -13.32 3.00
C LYS A 67 10.26 -12.96 1.59
N ASN A 68 9.86 -13.95 0.80
CA ASN A 68 9.18 -13.70 -0.49
C ASN A 68 7.74 -13.19 -0.33
N THR A 69 7.15 -13.33 0.86
CA THR A 69 5.82 -12.83 1.19
C THR A 69 5.85 -11.53 2.00
N LEU A 70 7.03 -10.98 2.27
CA LEU A 70 7.23 -9.65 2.84
C LEU A 70 7.64 -8.68 1.73
N PHE A 71 6.81 -7.68 1.48
CA PHE A 71 7.06 -6.60 0.52
C PHE A 71 7.42 -5.33 1.27
N ILE A 72 8.43 -4.60 0.79
CA ILE A 72 8.87 -3.35 1.41
C ILE A 72 9.02 -2.26 0.36
N ALA A 73 8.66 -1.03 0.69
CA ALA A 73 8.96 0.11 -0.15
C ALA A 73 10.48 0.26 -0.28
N GLN A 74 10.97 0.57 -1.48
CA GLN A 74 12.39 0.82 -1.71
C GLN A 74 12.87 1.98 -0.85
N GLY A 75 13.98 1.79 -0.15
CA GLY A 75 14.58 2.76 0.76
C GLY A 75 14.38 2.43 2.23
N ILE A 76 13.54 1.45 2.58
CA ILE A 76 13.47 0.92 3.94
C ILE A 76 14.73 0.12 4.23
N GLU A 77 15.46 0.52 5.27
CA GLU A 77 16.74 -0.07 5.64
C GLU A 77 16.59 -1.14 6.71
N ASN A 78 17.58 -2.07 6.77
CA ASN A 78 17.71 -3.11 7.81
C ASN A 78 16.54 -4.11 7.89
N ILE A 79 15.65 -4.16 6.88
CA ILE A 79 14.60 -5.14 6.75
C ILE A 79 14.80 -5.93 5.46
N ASN A 80 14.88 -7.24 5.57
CA ASN A 80 15.02 -8.11 4.40
C ASN A 80 13.63 -8.50 3.87
N GLY A 81 13.28 -8.02 2.69
CA GLY A 81 12.02 -8.29 2.00
C GLY A 81 12.14 -8.06 0.50
N THR A 82 11.08 -8.33 -0.22
CA THR A 82 10.99 -8.02 -1.66
C THR A 82 10.70 -6.53 -1.85
N GLU A 83 11.67 -5.80 -2.40
CA GLU A 83 11.50 -4.36 -2.64
C GLU A 83 10.51 -4.05 -3.76
N VAL A 84 9.75 -2.97 -3.53
CA VAL A 84 8.80 -2.39 -4.48
C VAL A 84 9.12 -0.91 -4.66
N SER A 85 9.16 -0.45 -5.90
CA SER A 85 9.48 0.95 -6.24
C SER A 85 8.54 1.53 -7.28
N VAL A 86 8.63 2.85 -7.43
CA VAL A 86 8.02 3.61 -8.53
C VAL A 86 9.14 4.34 -9.26
N ASN A 87 9.27 4.11 -10.57
CA ASN A 87 10.37 4.61 -11.40
C ASN A 87 11.77 4.34 -10.81
N GLY A 88 11.89 3.29 -10.00
CA GLY A 88 13.12 2.90 -9.32
C GLY A 88 13.76 1.66 -9.94
N THR A 89 14.51 0.94 -9.10
CA THR A 89 15.31 -0.22 -9.53
C THR A 89 14.93 -1.52 -8.83
N ALA A 90 13.88 -1.50 -8.01
CA ALA A 90 13.43 -2.69 -7.29
C ALA A 90 12.95 -3.80 -8.25
N VAL A 91 12.98 -5.03 -7.78
CA VAL A 91 12.54 -6.22 -8.55
C VAL A 91 11.03 -6.21 -8.85
N ILE A 92 10.26 -5.45 -8.07
CA ILE A 92 8.89 -5.07 -8.42
C ILE A 92 8.89 -3.56 -8.60
N ASN A 93 8.65 -3.10 -9.82
CA ASN A 93 8.78 -1.68 -10.14
C ASN A 93 7.63 -1.19 -11.01
N ALA A 94 6.92 -0.18 -10.51
CA ALA A 94 5.94 0.56 -11.31
C ALA A 94 6.67 1.57 -12.20
N TYR A 95 6.30 1.62 -13.46
CA TYR A 95 6.93 2.49 -14.45
C TYR A 95 5.90 2.96 -15.49
N ASN A 96 6.32 3.80 -16.43
CA ASN A 96 5.46 4.33 -17.48
C ASN A 96 4.19 4.99 -16.94
N LEU A 97 4.38 5.82 -15.88
CA LEU A 97 3.27 6.53 -15.24
C LEU A 97 2.71 7.60 -16.17
N ARG A 98 1.40 7.56 -16.39
CA ARG A 98 0.68 8.48 -17.26
C ARG A 98 -0.70 8.78 -16.69
N PHE A 99 -1.36 9.75 -17.27
CA PHE A 99 -2.71 10.15 -16.86
C PHE A 99 -3.65 10.03 -18.07
N GLU A 100 -4.64 9.15 -17.96
CA GLU A 100 -5.58 8.86 -19.06
C GLU A 100 -7.01 8.84 -18.54
N ASN A 101 -7.89 9.62 -19.19
CA ASN A 101 -9.32 9.64 -18.87
C ASN A 101 -9.63 9.85 -17.37
N GLY A 102 -8.90 10.76 -16.72
CA GLY A 102 -9.11 11.08 -15.30
C GLY A 102 -8.53 10.06 -14.32
N LYS A 103 -7.79 9.07 -14.79
CA LYS A 103 -7.15 8.04 -13.98
C LYS A 103 -5.63 8.07 -14.11
N ARG A 104 -4.93 7.74 -13.05
CA ARG A 104 -3.53 7.35 -13.11
C ARG A 104 -3.44 5.97 -13.76
N VAL A 105 -2.61 5.83 -14.79
CA VAL A 105 -2.32 4.56 -15.44
C VAL A 105 -0.83 4.30 -15.36
N PHE A 106 -0.45 3.08 -15.06
CA PHE A 106 0.95 2.67 -14.97
C PHE A 106 1.13 1.21 -15.39
N ASP A 107 2.36 0.84 -15.64
CA ASP A 107 2.76 -0.52 -15.90
C ASP A 107 3.60 -1.04 -14.72
N LEU A 108 3.58 -2.34 -14.47
CA LEU A 108 4.29 -2.98 -13.36
C LEU A 108 5.19 -4.08 -13.89
N ASP A 109 6.45 -4.03 -13.55
CA ASP A 109 7.35 -5.18 -13.65
C ASP A 109 7.24 -5.98 -12.34
N PHE A 110 6.65 -7.14 -12.40
CA PHE A 110 6.56 -8.03 -11.26
C PHE A 110 7.55 -9.19 -11.42
N LYS A 111 8.76 -9.03 -10.90
CA LYS A 111 9.81 -10.06 -10.95
C LYS A 111 10.07 -10.55 -12.39
N GLY A 112 10.08 -9.63 -13.36
CA GLY A 112 10.26 -9.92 -14.79
C GLY A 112 8.99 -10.11 -15.59
N GLU A 113 7.84 -10.32 -14.98
CA GLU A 113 6.53 -10.33 -15.64
C GLU A 113 6.04 -8.90 -15.86
N LYS A 114 5.80 -8.52 -17.11
CA LYS A 114 5.30 -7.19 -17.48
C LYS A 114 3.78 -7.15 -17.48
N ILE A 115 3.23 -6.38 -16.57
CA ILE A 115 1.78 -6.18 -16.42
C ILE A 115 1.48 -4.74 -16.82
N THR A 116 0.67 -4.56 -17.85
CA THR A 116 0.42 -3.24 -18.44
C THR A 116 -0.98 -2.72 -18.10
N ASN A 117 -1.12 -1.39 -18.19
CA ASN A 117 -2.40 -0.69 -18.07
C ASN A 117 -3.13 -0.95 -16.73
N ILE A 118 -2.42 -0.89 -15.63
CA ILE A 118 -3.03 -0.84 -14.29
C ILE A 118 -3.60 0.56 -14.09
N LYS A 119 -4.86 0.64 -13.69
CA LYS A 119 -5.59 1.90 -13.52
C LYS A 119 -5.87 2.16 -12.06
N LEU A 120 -5.72 3.43 -11.66
CA LEU A 120 -5.97 3.90 -10.30
C LEU A 120 -6.67 5.26 -10.35
N LEU A 121 -7.74 5.43 -9.61
CA LEU A 121 -8.46 6.70 -9.54
C LEU A 121 -7.69 7.77 -8.73
N MET A 122 -6.93 7.34 -7.74
CA MET A 122 -6.22 8.23 -6.82
C MET A 122 -4.94 8.80 -7.47
N PRO A 123 -4.71 10.13 -7.39
CA PRO A 123 -3.48 10.76 -7.88
C PRO A 123 -2.30 10.52 -6.93
N GLY A 124 -1.09 10.83 -7.41
CA GLY A 124 0.14 10.79 -6.63
C GLY A 124 0.93 9.49 -6.80
N GLU A 125 2.26 9.60 -6.76
CA GLU A 125 3.16 8.45 -6.88
C GLU A 125 3.10 7.52 -5.66
N HIS A 126 2.88 8.09 -4.47
CA HIS A 126 2.67 7.30 -3.26
C HIS A 126 1.46 6.34 -3.39
N ASN A 127 0.39 6.75 -4.08
CA ASN A 127 -0.73 5.86 -4.35
C ASN A 127 -0.39 4.77 -5.39
N VAL A 128 0.52 5.05 -6.32
CA VAL A 128 1.05 4.03 -7.24
C VAL A 128 1.89 3.02 -6.47
N LEU A 129 2.72 3.47 -5.53
CA LEU A 129 3.49 2.58 -4.64
C LEU A 129 2.55 1.70 -3.81
N ASN A 130 1.55 2.30 -3.16
CA ASN A 130 0.55 1.56 -2.37
C ASN A 130 -0.19 0.52 -3.22
N ALA A 131 -0.60 0.89 -4.44
CA ALA A 131 -1.25 -0.03 -5.38
C ALA A 131 -0.32 -1.16 -5.83
N SER A 132 0.98 -0.88 -6.02
CA SER A 132 1.98 -1.88 -6.39
C SER A 132 2.26 -2.88 -5.26
N LEU A 133 2.30 -2.42 -4.01
CA LEU A 133 2.39 -3.26 -2.81
C LEU A 133 1.12 -4.13 -2.67
N ALA A 134 -0.06 -3.54 -2.81
CA ALA A 134 -1.32 -4.28 -2.78
C ALA A 134 -1.40 -5.32 -3.91
N PHE A 135 -0.93 -4.97 -5.13
CA PHE A 135 -0.82 -5.90 -6.26
C PHE A 135 0.08 -7.08 -5.90
N ALA A 136 1.25 -6.81 -5.33
CA ALA A 136 2.21 -7.84 -4.97
C ALA A 136 1.65 -8.81 -3.92
N MET A 137 0.96 -8.29 -2.90
CA MET A 137 0.31 -9.12 -1.89
C MET A 137 -0.81 -9.98 -2.48
N ALA A 138 -1.70 -9.38 -3.28
CA ALA A 138 -2.83 -10.07 -3.89
C ALA A 138 -2.38 -11.17 -4.88
N LYS A 139 -1.33 -10.89 -5.67
CA LYS A 139 -0.75 -11.88 -6.58
C LYS A 139 -0.09 -13.04 -5.82
N THR A 140 0.58 -12.74 -4.72
CA THR A 140 1.18 -13.77 -3.85
C THR A 140 0.12 -14.61 -3.15
N TYR A 141 -1.03 -14.03 -2.84
CA TYR A 141 -2.19 -14.77 -2.33
C TYR A 141 -2.81 -15.70 -3.39
N GLY A 142 -2.61 -15.44 -4.68
CA GLY A 142 -3.04 -16.31 -5.77
C GLY A 142 -4.10 -15.71 -6.69
N LEU A 143 -4.38 -14.40 -6.60
CA LEU A 143 -5.29 -13.75 -7.53
C LEU A 143 -4.63 -13.57 -8.92
N SER A 144 -5.45 -13.62 -9.96
CA SER A 144 -5.02 -13.33 -11.34
C SER A 144 -4.76 -11.83 -11.53
N ASN A 145 -3.97 -11.50 -12.54
CA ASN A 145 -3.70 -10.10 -12.88
C ASN A 145 -4.98 -9.32 -13.20
N GLU A 146 -5.94 -9.95 -13.85
CA GLU A 146 -7.23 -9.35 -14.23
C GLU A 146 -8.08 -9.04 -13.01
N GLU A 147 -8.15 -9.93 -12.05
CA GLU A 147 -8.88 -9.70 -10.78
C GLU A 147 -8.26 -8.55 -10.00
N ILE A 148 -6.93 -8.51 -9.89
CA ILE A 148 -6.22 -7.45 -9.17
C ILE A 148 -6.41 -6.10 -9.89
N LYS A 149 -6.24 -6.06 -11.22
CA LYS A 149 -6.46 -4.84 -12.03
C LYS A 149 -7.90 -4.32 -11.88
N SER A 150 -8.87 -5.21 -11.90
CA SER A 150 -10.29 -4.86 -11.71
C SER A 150 -10.53 -4.29 -10.31
N GLY A 151 -9.94 -4.90 -9.29
CA GLY A 151 -10.01 -4.42 -7.90
C GLY A 151 -9.44 -3.01 -7.75
N LEU A 152 -8.26 -2.77 -8.29
CA LEU A 152 -7.60 -1.45 -8.25
C LEU A 152 -8.38 -0.39 -9.04
N ASP A 153 -8.91 -0.72 -10.23
CA ASP A 153 -9.69 0.20 -11.06
C ASP A 153 -11.04 0.58 -10.41
N SER A 154 -11.61 -0.32 -9.64
CA SER A 154 -12.87 -0.09 -8.90
C SER A 154 -12.71 0.67 -7.60
N PHE A 155 -11.48 0.77 -7.07
CA PHE A 155 -11.19 1.41 -5.79
C PHE A 155 -11.36 2.92 -5.86
N LYS A 156 -12.29 3.45 -5.09
CA LYS A 156 -12.67 4.88 -5.11
C LYS A 156 -11.88 5.75 -4.14
N GLY A 157 -10.91 5.17 -3.43
CA GLY A 157 -10.14 5.85 -2.41
C GLY A 157 -10.76 5.72 -1.01
N ILE A 158 -10.15 6.41 -0.07
CA ILE A 158 -10.52 6.44 1.34
C ILE A 158 -11.07 7.82 1.67
N ARG A 159 -12.10 7.90 2.50
CA ARG A 159 -12.63 9.18 2.98
C ARG A 159 -11.52 10.00 3.64
N ARG A 160 -11.51 11.31 3.38
CA ARG A 160 -10.52 12.25 3.92
C ARG A 160 -9.08 11.96 3.48
N ARG A 161 -8.89 11.21 2.37
CA ARG A 161 -7.61 11.08 1.67
C ARG A 161 -7.83 11.56 0.24
N PHE A 162 -7.46 12.82 -0.03
CA PHE A 162 -7.66 13.50 -1.31
C PHE A 162 -9.11 13.36 -1.85
N SER A 163 -10.10 13.56 -0.96
CA SER A 163 -11.51 13.36 -1.28
C SER A 163 -12.11 14.62 -1.89
N TYR A 164 -12.53 14.55 -3.15
CA TYR A 164 -13.24 15.65 -3.80
C TYR A 164 -14.63 15.85 -3.14
N LYS A 165 -14.84 17.01 -2.52
CA LYS A 165 -16.16 17.45 -2.03
C LYS A 165 -16.92 18.21 -3.10
N ILE A 166 -16.21 19.02 -3.89
CA ILE A 166 -16.72 19.72 -5.06
C ILE A 166 -15.67 19.54 -6.16
N ASN A 167 -16.12 19.17 -7.34
CA ASN A 167 -15.25 19.05 -8.52
C ASN A 167 -16.01 19.58 -9.75
N THR A 168 -15.91 20.87 -9.98
CA THR A 168 -16.52 21.57 -11.12
C THR A 168 -15.45 22.37 -11.87
N GLU A 169 -15.76 22.83 -13.07
CA GLU A 169 -14.84 23.68 -13.84
C GLU A 169 -14.44 24.98 -13.11
N LYS A 170 -15.30 25.47 -12.22
CA LYS A 170 -15.10 26.76 -11.52
C LYS A 170 -14.58 26.62 -10.10
N LEU A 171 -14.78 25.46 -9.49
CA LEU A 171 -14.42 25.24 -8.08
C LEU A 171 -14.04 23.78 -7.86
N VAL A 172 -12.88 23.60 -7.26
CA VAL A 172 -12.42 22.30 -6.76
C VAL A 172 -12.22 22.42 -5.25
N MET A 173 -12.89 21.57 -4.49
CA MET A 173 -12.73 21.46 -3.04
C MET A 173 -12.33 20.03 -2.68
N ILE A 174 -11.20 19.90 -2.00
CA ILE A 174 -10.62 18.61 -1.59
C ILE A 174 -10.59 18.58 -0.07
N ASP A 175 -10.97 17.43 0.49
CA ASP A 175 -10.85 17.10 1.91
C ASP A 175 -9.73 16.07 2.06
N ASP A 176 -8.68 16.46 2.80
CA ASP A 176 -7.53 15.60 3.08
C ASP A 176 -7.19 15.66 4.58
N TYR A 177 -6.96 14.50 5.17
CA TYR A 177 -6.50 14.38 6.55
C TYR A 177 -4.95 14.48 6.62
N ALA A 178 -4.43 15.55 6.03
CA ALA A 178 -3.01 15.87 6.04
C ALA A 178 -2.60 16.32 7.45
N HIS A 179 -1.68 15.59 8.08
CA HIS A 179 -1.17 15.88 9.43
C HIS A 179 0.35 15.68 9.56
N HIS A 180 1.02 15.52 8.43
CA HIS A 180 2.47 15.45 8.27
C HIS A 180 2.97 16.53 7.33
#